data_baa56b47d205fc668937292e2c41cd10
#
_entry.id   baa56b47d205fc668937292e2c41cd10
#
_cell.length_a   1.000
_cell.length_b   1.000
_cell.length_c   1.000
_cell.angle_alpha   90.00
_cell.angle_beta   90.00
_cell.angle_gamma   90.00
#
_symmetry.space_group_name_H-M   'P 1'
#
loop_
_entity.id
_entity.type
_entity.pdbx_description
1 polymer ?
#
loop_
_entity_poly.entity_id
_entity_poly.type
_entity_poly.pdbx_seq_one_letter_code
_entity_poly.pdbx_strand_id
1 'polypeptide(L)'
;VYLFTDEISTASIVYTFWITVVTVIVTIAISYLLALYLRFTDNKVSKFIGTIYLLPRFIPSLVAVYAMTTIIRDSGLLNRISLLFGNNFKPGLLYNAKGIILMNIWFNIPFATMIIVSALSGIQDSVIESARDVGANQIRVFFSMILPLSIKDVMIAMTFVFMGNISSFTTP
;
A
#
# COMPACT_ATOMS: atom_id res chain seq x y z
N VAL A 1 17.10 28.69 -7.61
CA VAL A 1 18.26 28.66 -6.68
C VAL A 1 17.79 28.86 -5.23
N TYR A 2 16.80 29.72 -4.93
CA TYR A 2 16.32 30.02 -3.58
C TYR A 2 15.70 28.81 -2.85
N LEU A 3 15.11 27.82 -3.55
CA LEU A 3 14.48 26.62 -2.96
C LEU A 3 15.44 25.71 -2.18
N PHE A 4 16.73 25.76 -2.49
CA PHE A 4 17.75 24.91 -1.84
C PHE A 4 18.60 25.66 -0.80
N THR A 5 18.40 26.97 -0.66
CA THR A 5 19.15 27.81 0.29
C THR A 5 18.31 28.20 1.51
N ASP A 6 16.98 28.03 1.45
CA ASP A 6 16.09 28.30 2.56
C ASP A 6 15.91 27.05 3.43
N GLU A 7 16.22 27.12 4.72
CA GLU A 7 16.15 26.00 5.67
C GLU A 7 14.74 25.37 5.74
N ILE A 8 13.69 26.20 5.65
CA ILE A 8 12.30 25.72 5.72
C ILE A 8 11.95 24.91 4.47
N SER A 9 12.37 25.37 3.31
CA SER A 9 12.14 24.68 2.03
C SER A 9 12.88 23.35 1.97
N THR A 10 14.13 23.33 2.42
CA THR A 10 14.95 22.11 2.48
C THR A 10 14.40 21.09 3.45
N ALA A 11 13.99 21.52 4.64
CA ALA A 11 13.36 20.64 5.63
C ALA A 11 12.05 20.03 5.10
N SER A 12 11.23 20.82 4.40
CA SER A 12 9.97 20.34 3.80
C SER A 12 10.21 19.32 2.68
N ILE A 13 11.23 19.52 1.84
CA ILE A 13 11.60 18.56 0.79
C ILE A 13 12.06 17.24 1.41
N VAL A 14 12.96 17.29 2.40
CA VAL A 14 13.44 16.09 3.09
C VAL A 14 12.31 15.35 3.79
N TYR A 15 11.40 16.07 4.45
CA TYR A 15 10.24 15.50 5.11
C TYR A 15 9.30 14.80 4.13
N THR A 16 8.98 15.45 3.01
CA THR A 16 8.14 14.87 1.94
C THR A 16 8.79 13.62 1.35
N PHE A 17 10.08 13.68 1.07
CA PHE A 17 10.83 12.54 0.53
C PHE A 17 10.82 11.35 1.50
N TRP A 18 11.05 11.59 2.78
CA TRP A 18 11.02 10.55 3.81
C TRP A 18 9.63 9.90 3.92
N ILE A 19 8.57 10.70 4.00
CA ILE A 19 7.19 10.20 4.02
C ILE A 19 6.90 9.34 2.79
N THR A 20 7.31 9.82 1.60
CA THR A 20 7.10 9.11 0.34
C THR A 20 7.82 7.77 0.34
N VAL A 21 9.09 7.73 0.74
CA VAL A 21 9.87 6.47 0.77
C VAL A 21 9.24 5.47 1.73
N VAL A 22 8.88 5.88 2.94
CA VAL A 22 8.21 4.99 3.91
C VAL A 22 6.89 4.49 3.36
N THR A 23 6.08 5.38 2.78
CA THR A 23 4.80 5.01 2.16
C THR A 23 4.99 3.97 1.06
N VAL A 24 5.96 4.17 0.16
CA VAL A 24 6.24 3.23 -0.94
C VAL A 24 6.61 1.86 -0.39
N ILE A 25 7.56 1.80 0.54
CA ILE A 25 8.04 0.52 1.09
C ILE A 25 6.88 -0.24 1.73
N VAL A 26 6.09 0.41 2.59
CA VAL A 26 4.98 -0.24 3.30
C VAL A 26 3.87 -0.62 2.34
N THR A 27 3.51 0.26 1.40
CA THR A 27 2.49 -0.03 0.38
C THR A 27 2.87 -1.25 -0.45
N ILE A 28 4.10 -1.31 -0.95
CA ILE A 28 4.56 -2.43 -1.78
C ILE A 28 4.61 -3.73 -0.98
N ALA A 29 5.08 -3.70 0.26
CA ALA A 29 5.10 -4.89 1.12
C ALA A 29 3.69 -5.45 1.34
N ILE A 30 2.72 -4.61 1.71
CA ILE A 30 1.32 -5.02 1.91
C ILE A 30 0.70 -5.50 0.59
N SER A 31 0.91 -4.76 -0.50
CA SER A 31 0.36 -5.08 -1.82
C SER A 31 0.93 -6.38 -2.38
N TYR A 32 2.21 -6.68 -2.11
CA TYR A 32 2.84 -7.92 -2.54
C TYR A 32 2.26 -9.13 -1.79
N LEU A 33 2.09 -9.01 -0.47
CA LEU A 33 1.45 -10.07 0.34
C LEU A 33 0.01 -10.30 -0.10
N LEU A 34 -0.74 -9.23 -0.34
CA LEU A 34 -2.11 -9.32 -0.83
C LEU A 34 -2.17 -9.95 -2.23
N ALA A 35 -1.26 -9.59 -3.12
CA ALA A 35 -1.16 -10.14 -4.46
C ALA A 35 -0.82 -11.64 -4.44
N LEU A 36 0.10 -12.07 -3.59
CA LEU A 36 0.40 -13.50 -3.37
C LEU A 36 -0.84 -14.24 -2.89
N TYR A 37 -1.55 -13.68 -1.91
CA TYR A 37 -2.79 -14.28 -1.40
C TYR A 37 -3.83 -14.43 -2.51
N LEU A 38 -4.07 -13.38 -3.29
CA LEU A 38 -5.05 -13.40 -4.38
C LEU A 38 -4.66 -14.36 -5.51
N ARG A 39 -3.37 -14.52 -5.81
CA ARG A 39 -2.89 -15.39 -6.89
C ARG A 39 -2.89 -16.86 -6.54
N PHE A 40 -2.52 -17.20 -5.29
CA PHE A 40 -2.28 -18.59 -4.90
C PHE A 40 -3.37 -19.19 -4.00
N THR A 41 -4.42 -18.42 -3.67
CA THR A 41 -5.51 -18.90 -2.83
C THR A 41 -6.84 -18.83 -3.58
N ASP A 42 -7.43 -19.99 -3.86
CA ASP A 42 -8.77 -20.08 -4.49
C ASP A 42 -9.81 -20.45 -3.44
N ASN A 43 -10.27 -19.46 -2.68
CA ASN A 43 -11.37 -19.61 -1.73
C ASN A 43 -12.37 -18.45 -1.84
N LYS A 44 -13.51 -18.56 -1.17
CA LYS A 44 -14.57 -17.52 -1.19
C LYS A 44 -14.06 -16.18 -0.66
N VAL A 45 -13.14 -16.19 0.32
CA VAL A 45 -12.57 -14.98 0.92
C VAL A 45 -11.64 -14.29 -0.07
N SER A 46 -10.77 -15.04 -0.78
CA SER A 46 -9.91 -14.49 -1.82
C SER A 46 -10.71 -13.84 -2.94
N LYS A 47 -11.78 -14.50 -3.41
CA LYS A 47 -12.68 -13.93 -4.44
C LYS A 47 -13.37 -12.66 -3.96
N PHE A 48 -13.83 -12.63 -2.72
CA PHE A 48 -14.44 -11.45 -2.11
C PHE A 48 -13.44 -10.30 -1.98
N ILE A 49 -12.25 -10.55 -1.45
CA ILE A 49 -11.17 -9.56 -1.35
C ILE A 49 -10.78 -9.07 -2.75
N GLY A 50 -10.63 -9.99 -3.73
CA GLY A 50 -10.31 -9.67 -5.11
C GLY A 50 -11.34 -8.79 -5.83
N THR A 51 -12.59 -8.76 -5.32
CA THR A 51 -13.63 -7.85 -5.82
C THR A 51 -13.58 -6.50 -5.12
N ILE A 52 -13.31 -6.47 -3.81
CA ILE A 52 -13.46 -5.25 -3.00
C ILE A 52 -12.19 -4.41 -2.97
N TYR A 53 -10.99 -4.99 -3.09
CA TYR A 53 -9.73 -4.26 -2.90
C TYR A 53 -9.57 -3.06 -3.84
N LEU A 54 -10.27 -3.06 -4.98
CA LEU A 54 -10.27 -1.95 -5.95
C LEU A 54 -11.21 -0.81 -5.59
N LEU A 55 -12.16 -1.00 -4.66
CA LEU A 55 -13.18 0.02 -4.34
C LEU A 55 -12.60 1.39 -3.98
N PRO A 56 -11.51 1.51 -3.19
CA PRO A 56 -10.94 2.82 -2.88
C PRO A 56 -10.52 3.62 -4.11
N ARG A 57 -10.22 2.96 -5.22
CA ARG A 57 -9.77 3.61 -6.46
C ARG A 57 -10.90 4.35 -7.20
N PHE A 58 -12.14 3.96 -6.96
CA PHE A 58 -13.31 4.61 -7.56
C PHE A 58 -13.79 5.84 -6.77
N ILE A 59 -13.25 6.06 -5.56
CA ILE A 59 -13.61 7.20 -4.73
C ILE A 59 -12.75 8.40 -5.16
N PRO A 60 -13.36 9.57 -5.48
CA PRO A 60 -12.59 10.79 -5.74
C PRO A 60 -11.68 11.13 -4.56
N SER A 61 -10.43 11.53 -4.84
CA SER A 61 -9.40 11.71 -3.82
C SER A 61 -9.83 12.67 -2.70
N LEU A 62 -10.46 13.79 -3.03
CA LEU A 62 -10.97 14.73 -2.01
C LEU A 62 -12.01 14.10 -1.08
N VAL A 63 -12.94 13.30 -1.62
CA VAL A 63 -13.94 12.59 -0.83
C VAL A 63 -13.29 11.57 0.08
N ALA A 64 -12.29 10.83 -0.44
CA ALA A 64 -11.52 9.86 0.32
C ALA A 64 -10.76 10.53 1.49
N VAL A 65 -10.14 11.69 1.25
CA VAL A 65 -9.47 12.50 2.28
C VAL A 65 -10.45 12.89 3.38
N TYR A 66 -11.60 13.44 3.04
CA TYR A 66 -12.62 13.84 4.01
C TYR A 66 -13.16 12.65 4.81
N ALA A 67 -13.45 11.54 4.16
CA ALA A 67 -13.92 10.33 4.81
C ALA A 67 -12.87 9.80 5.81
N MET A 68 -11.62 9.69 5.38
CA MET A 68 -10.53 9.19 6.22
C MET A 68 -10.26 10.13 7.40
N THR A 69 -10.23 11.44 7.17
CA THR A 69 -10.12 12.47 8.22
C THR A 69 -11.22 12.31 9.28
N THR A 70 -12.47 12.06 8.85
CA THR A 70 -13.60 11.83 9.76
C THR A 70 -13.45 10.55 10.57
N ILE A 71 -12.80 9.54 10.02
CA ILE A 71 -12.55 8.26 10.70
C ILE A 71 -11.43 8.41 11.74
N ILE A 72 -10.28 9.02 11.34
CA ILE A 72 -9.04 9.00 12.13
C ILE A 72 -8.86 10.17 13.10
N ARG A 73 -9.70 11.21 13.04
CA ARG A 73 -9.62 12.32 14.00
C ARG A 73 -9.90 11.86 15.44
N ASP A 74 -9.39 12.57 16.42
CA ASP A 74 -9.48 12.22 17.86
C ASP A 74 -10.92 12.10 18.40
N SER A 75 -11.87 12.80 17.79
CA SER A 75 -13.32 12.67 18.06
C SER A 75 -14.05 11.96 16.91
N GLY A 76 -13.33 11.19 16.11
CA GLY A 76 -13.83 10.53 14.91
C GLY A 76 -14.53 9.21 15.18
N LEU A 77 -14.78 8.47 14.09
CA LEU A 77 -15.49 7.19 14.16
C LEU A 77 -14.76 6.16 15.03
N LEU A 78 -13.43 6.08 14.93
CA LEU A 78 -12.62 5.15 15.74
C LEU A 78 -12.75 5.45 17.24
N ASN A 79 -12.72 6.72 17.64
CA ASN A 79 -12.93 7.10 19.04
C ASN A 79 -14.36 6.77 19.50
N ARG A 80 -15.38 7.09 18.69
CA ARG A 80 -16.77 6.79 19.04
C ARG A 80 -17.03 5.30 19.22
N ILE A 81 -16.45 4.46 18.35
CA ILE A 81 -16.54 3.01 18.51
C ILE A 81 -15.82 2.57 19.78
N SER A 82 -14.62 3.07 20.06
CA SER A 82 -13.87 2.70 21.26
C SER A 82 -14.58 3.09 22.56
N LEU A 83 -15.30 4.20 22.57
CA LEU A 83 -16.13 4.63 23.72
C LEU A 83 -17.27 3.63 24.02
N LEU A 84 -17.82 2.93 23.02
CA LEU A 84 -18.82 1.86 23.25
C LEU A 84 -18.22 0.69 24.03
N PHE A 85 -16.90 0.49 23.97
CA PHE A 85 -16.18 -0.53 24.72
C PHE A 85 -15.54 0.01 26.01
N GLY A 86 -15.90 1.24 26.44
CA GLY A 86 -15.37 1.86 27.65
C GLY A 86 -13.98 2.47 27.51
N ASN A 87 -13.40 2.53 26.32
CA ASN A 87 -12.07 3.08 26.05
C ASN A 87 -12.17 4.44 25.33
N ASN A 88 -11.35 5.40 25.75
CA ASN A 88 -11.22 6.69 25.05
C ASN A 88 -9.98 6.68 24.16
N PHE A 89 -10.09 6.05 22.99
CA PHE A 89 -8.98 5.94 22.04
C PHE A 89 -8.91 7.20 21.16
N LYS A 90 -7.84 7.96 21.32
CA LYS A 90 -7.52 9.13 20.50
C LYS A 90 -6.30 8.80 19.63
N PRO A 91 -6.48 8.55 18.32
CA PRO A 91 -5.38 8.11 17.44
C PRO A 91 -4.27 9.15 17.26
N GLY A 92 -4.56 10.44 17.40
CA GLY A 92 -3.58 11.51 17.22
C GLY A 92 -2.92 11.49 15.82
N LEU A 93 -3.68 11.13 14.78
CA LEU A 93 -3.14 10.91 13.44
C LEU A 93 -3.29 12.12 12.52
N LEU A 94 -4.13 13.10 12.87
CA LEU A 94 -4.32 14.28 12.03
C LEU A 94 -3.11 15.21 12.07
N TYR A 95 -2.81 15.80 10.92
CA TYR A 95 -1.75 16.80 10.73
C TYR A 95 -0.36 16.33 11.16
N ASN A 96 -0.07 15.02 11.00
CA ASN A 96 1.25 14.48 11.25
C ASN A 96 1.65 13.41 10.20
N ALA A 97 2.94 13.08 10.14
CA ALA A 97 3.49 12.10 9.19
C ALA A 97 2.75 10.76 9.22
N LYS A 98 2.33 10.28 10.40
CA LYS A 98 1.68 8.96 10.54
C LYS A 98 0.32 8.93 9.83
N GLY A 99 -0.45 10.00 9.94
CA GLY A 99 -1.74 10.11 9.26
C GLY A 99 -1.58 10.20 7.75
N ILE A 100 -0.63 11.01 7.28
CA ILE A 100 -0.31 11.15 5.85
C ILE A 100 0.12 9.80 5.27
N ILE A 101 1.04 9.10 5.93
CA ILE A 101 1.52 7.77 5.51
C ILE A 101 0.35 6.77 5.47
N LEU A 102 -0.45 6.69 6.52
CA LEU A 102 -1.59 5.77 6.59
C LEU A 102 -2.57 5.98 5.44
N MET A 103 -2.89 7.23 5.16
CA MET A 103 -3.81 7.61 4.11
C MET A 103 -3.27 7.28 2.72
N ASN A 104 -2.02 7.62 2.47
CA ASN A 104 -1.36 7.32 1.20
C ASN A 104 -1.21 5.81 0.99
N ILE A 105 -0.91 5.01 2.02
CA ILE A 105 -0.87 3.55 1.96
C ILE A 105 -2.25 3.02 1.54
N TRP A 106 -3.30 3.42 2.25
CA TRP A 106 -4.67 2.97 1.96
C TRP A 106 -5.09 3.26 0.52
N PHE A 107 -4.76 4.44 0.01
CA PHE A 107 -5.13 4.87 -1.33
C PHE A 107 -4.31 4.17 -2.44
N ASN A 108 -3.05 3.84 -2.17
CA ASN A 108 -2.15 3.25 -3.16
C ASN A 108 -2.16 1.71 -3.20
N ILE A 109 -2.56 1.02 -2.12
CA ILE A 109 -2.65 -0.45 -2.07
C ILE A 109 -3.41 -1.04 -3.28
N PRO A 110 -4.61 -0.55 -3.67
CA PRO A 110 -5.35 -1.12 -4.78
C PRO A 110 -4.57 -1.13 -6.09
N PHE A 111 -3.92 -0.02 -6.41
CA PHE A 111 -3.18 0.14 -7.65
C PHE A 111 -1.90 -0.70 -7.67
N ALA A 112 -1.12 -0.67 -6.60
CA ALA A 112 0.09 -1.48 -6.47
C ALA A 112 -0.24 -2.98 -6.52
N THR A 113 -1.30 -3.40 -5.81
CA THR A 113 -1.76 -4.80 -5.83
C THR A 113 -2.17 -5.24 -7.24
N MET A 114 -2.87 -4.39 -7.98
CA MET A 114 -3.30 -4.72 -9.35
C MET A 114 -2.11 -5.00 -10.27
N ILE A 115 -1.06 -4.16 -10.22
CA ILE A 115 0.16 -4.36 -11.01
C ILE A 115 0.84 -5.67 -10.61
N ILE A 116 0.99 -5.90 -9.30
CA ILE A 116 1.71 -7.08 -8.79
C ILE A 116 0.91 -8.37 -9.05
N VAL A 117 -0.41 -8.36 -8.91
CA VAL A 117 -1.26 -9.51 -9.28
C VAL A 117 -1.11 -9.85 -10.75
N SER A 118 -1.11 -8.84 -11.63
CA SER A 118 -0.89 -9.04 -13.07
C SER A 118 0.46 -9.72 -13.33
N ALA A 119 1.53 -9.25 -12.70
CA ALA A 119 2.86 -9.84 -12.79
C ALA A 119 2.88 -11.30 -12.33
N LEU A 120 2.33 -11.57 -11.14
CA LEU A 120 2.26 -12.92 -10.60
C LEU A 120 1.40 -13.87 -11.44
N SER A 121 0.35 -13.34 -12.08
CA SER A 121 -0.50 -14.12 -12.99
C SER A 121 0.20 -14.50 -14.29
N GLY A 122 1.23 -13.76 -14.70
CA GLY A 122 2.11 -14.10 -15.82
C GLY A 122 3.05 -15.28 -15.55
N ILE A 123 3.25 -15.65 -14.29
CA ILE A 123 4.07 -16.82 -13.91
C ILE A 123 3.24 -18.09 -14.12
N GLN A 124 3.69 -18.97 -15.03
CA GLN A 124 3.01 -20.23 -15.32
C GLN A 124 3.10 -21.18 -14.13
N ASP A 125 1.99 -21.83 -13.81
CA ASP A 125 1.93 -22.81 -12.70
C ASP A 125 2.88 -23.99 -12.92
N SER A 126 3.10 -24.40 -14.18
CA SER A 126 4.06 -25.44 -14.56
C SER A 126 5.51 -25.14 -14.10
N VAL A 127 5.90 -23.87 -14.06
CA VAL A 127 7.24 -23.47 -13.56
C VAL A 127 7.33 -23.71 -12.06
N ILE A 128 6.26 -23.42 -11.33
CA ILE A 128 6.19 -23.62 -9.87
C ILE A 128 6.13 -25.13 -9.55
N GLU A 129 5.35 -25.89 -10.31
CA GLU A 129 5.22 -27.35 -10.16
C GLU A 129 6.55 -28.05 -10.43
N SER A 130 7.23 -27.70 -11.54
CA SER A 130 8.55 -28.27 -11.85
C SER A 130 9.58 -28.03 -10.74
N ALA A 131 9.54 -26.87 -10.09
CA ALA A 131 10.43 -26.60 -8.96
C ALA A 131 10.10 -27.48 -7.73
N ARG A 132 8.81 -27.75 -7.50
CA ARG A 132 8.37 -28.64 -6.42
C ARG A 132 8.73 -30.09 -6.69
N ASP A 133 8.66 -30.54 -7.93
CA ASP A 133 9.01 -31.90 -8.35
C ASP A 133 10.51 -32.23 -8.08
N VAL A 134 11.39 -31.23 -8.18
CA VAL A 134 12.79 -31.35 -7.78
C VAL A 134 13.03 -31.10 -6.29
N GLY A 135 11.98 -31.09 -5.46
CA GLY A 135 12.07 -31.00 -4.01
C GLY A 135 12.20 -29.58 -3.42
N ALA A 136 11.92 -28.53 -4.18
CA ALA A 136 11.95 -27.18 -3.64
C ALA A 136 10.75 -26.96 -2.70
N ASN A 137 11.03 -26.51 -1.47
CA ASN A 137 9.98 -26.08 -0.55
C ASN A 137 9.38 -24.71 -0.94
N GLN A 138 8.25 -24.33 -0.35
CA GLN A 138 7.54 -23.10 -0.69
C GLN A 138 8.41 -21.82 -0.54
N ILE A 139 9.26 -21.76 0.48
CA ILE A 139 10.16 -20.63 0.71
C ILE A 139 11.20 -20.55 -0.41
N ARG A 140 11.75 -21.68 -0.82
CA ARG A 140 12.72 -21.75 -1.92
C ARG A 140 12.09 -21.35 -3.25
N VAL A 141 10.89 -21.84 -3.55
CA VAL A 141 10.12 -21.43 -4.74
C VAL A 141 9.86 -19.92 -4.72
N PHE A 142 9.48 -19.36 -3.58
CA PHE A 142 9.25 -17.92 -3.45
C PHE A 142 10.51 -17.11 -3.77
N PHE A 143 11.61 -17.34 -3.07
CA PHE A 143 12.83 -16.54 -3.22
C PHE A 143 13.60 -16.80 -4.51
N SER A 144 13.56 -18.04 -5.05
CA SER A 144 14.34 -18.40 -6.24
C SER A 144 13.59 -18.22 -7.54
N MET A 145 12.25 -18.13 -7.52
CA MET A 145 11.44 -18.06 -8.74
C MET A 145 10.42 -16.92 -8.70
N ILE A 146 9.48 -16.92 -7.75
CA ILE A 146 8.36 -15.95 -7.75
C ILE A 146 8.87 -14.52 -7.61
N LEU A 147 9.71 -14.28 -6.62
CA LEU A 147 10.26 -12.95 -6.35
C LEU A 147 11.14 -12.43 -7.51
N PRO A 148 12.13 -13.17 -8.03
CA PRO A 148 12.94 -12.69 -9.15
C PRO A 148 12.16 -12.49 -10.44
N LEU A 149 11.15 -13.33 -10.73
CA LEU A 149 10.33 -13.18 -11.93
C LEU A 149 9.40 -11.96 -11.86
N SER A 150 8.92 -11.61 -10.67
CA SER A 150 8.02 -10.47 -10.46
C SER A 150 8.71 -9.15 -10.15
N ILE A 151 10.05 -9.14 -9.90
CA ILE A 151 10.76 -7.96 -9.41
C ILE A 151 10.65 -6.75 -10.35
N LYS A 152 10.65 -6.97 -11.67
CA LYS A 152 10.53 -5.89 -12.65
C LYS A 152 9.21 -5.14 -12.50
N ASP A 153 8.13 -5.86 -12.36
CA ASP A 153 6.79 -5.28 -12.22
C ASP A 153 6.60 -4.66 -10.83
N VAL A 154 7.24 -5.23 -9.79
CA VAL A 154 7.31 -4.61 -8.47
C VAL A 154 8.03 -3.26 -8.53
N MET A 155 9.14 -3.16 -9.27
CA MET A 155 9.84 -1.88 -9.49
C MET A 155 8.96 -0.88 -10.24
N ILE A 156 8.18 -1.32 -11.22
CA ILE A 156 7.21 -0.48 -11.92
C ILE A 156 6.14 0.02 -10.93
N ALA A 157 5.57 -0.86 -10.11
CA ALA A 157 4.61 -0.47 -9.07
C ALA A 157 5.20 0.54 -8.09
N MET A 158 6.44 0.31 -7.62
CA MET A 158 7.16 1.25 -6.75
C MET A 158 7.30 2.63 -7.39
N THR A 159 7.68 2.69 -8.67
CA THR A 159 7.86 3.94 -9.41
C THR A 159 6.54 4.72 -9.49
N PHE A 160 5.46 4.06 -9.84
CA PHE A 160 4.14 4.71 -9.92
C PHE A 160 3.64 5.20 -8.57
N VAL A 161 3.78 4.39 -7.51
CA VAL A 161 3.40 4.80 -6.15
C VAL A 161 4.26 5.98 -5.69
N PHE A 162 5.56 5.96 -5.96
CA PHE A 162 6.46 7.05 -5.64
C PHE A 162 6.09 8.36 -6.36
N MET A 163 5.90 8.31 -7.67
CA MET A 163 5.49 9.47 -8.47
C MET A 163 4.13 10.03 -8.02
N GLY A 164 3.17 9.14 -7.75
CA GLY A 164 1.85 9.53 -7.28
C GLY A 164 1.88 10.24 -5.92
N ASN A 165 2.74 9.80 -5.00
CA ASN A 165 2.86 10.43 -3.68
C ASN A 165 3.59 11.79 -3.74
N ILE A 166 4.67 11.92 -4.51
CA ILE A 166 5.37 13.21 -4.66
C ILE A 166 4.47 14.25 -5.33
N SER A 167 3.63 13.83 -6.28
CA SER A 167 2.71 14.72 -7.00
C SER A 167 1.43 15.01 -6.21
N SER A 168 1.21 14.38 -5.06
CA SER A 168 -0.02 14.54 -4.28
C SER A 168 -0.01 15.88 -3.54
N PHE A 169 -1.00 16.72 -3.87
CA PHE A 169 -1.28 17.98 -3.17
C PHE A 169 -2.57 17.87 -2.32
N THR A 170 -3.24 16.73 -2.34
CA THR A 170 -4.53 16.53 -1.67
C THR A 170 -4.41 16.01 -0.24
N THR A 171 -3.23 15.47 0.10
CA THR A 171 -2.94 14.95 1.45
C THR A 171 -2.05 15.98 2.16
N PRO A 172 -2.60 16.77 3.07
CA PRO A 172 -1.83 17.78 3.82
C PRO A 172 -0.93 17.16 4.87
#